data_759ae53b5911ff25d4e54663847f5169
#
_entry.id   759ae53b5911ff25d4e54663847f5169
#
_cell.length_a   1.000
_cell.length_b   1.000
_cell.length_c   1.000
_cell.angle_alpha   90.00
_cell.angle_beta   90.00
_cell.angle_gamma   90.00
#
_symmetry.space_group_name_H-M   'P 1'
#
loop_
_entity.id
_entity.type
_entity.pdbx_description
1 polymer ?
#
loop_
_entity_poly.entity_id
_entity_poly.type
_entity_poly.pdbx_seq_one_letter_code
_entity_poly.pdbx_strand_id
1 'polypeptide(L)'
;MKLDVYIEFRDARKTITIDTPLKCPHCGRTMSPQHVGQSTSSESTNVSEEGRFSVVFRCSFEDCLKYFVIEYIHDSYAHASMVDYTYRPPIKVKLPENIEKVSPVFVEIYSQATVAESEALNQIAGVGYRKAAEFLIKDYVISKNPSDEEHIKSIMLEKVIADYLNDFPKIQVLAKSVAWIGNDETHYVRRHDGKDIQDLKKFILSAAQFIAADYDADEALAFTSSD
;
A
#
# COMPACT_ATOMS: atom_id res chain seq x y z
N MET A 1 -4.35 -12.46 -26.53
CA MET A 1 -3.99 -13.55 -27.47
C MET A 1 -4.31 -14.86 -26.77
N LYS A 2 -4.82 -15.86 -27.47
CA LYS A 2 -5.13 -17.19 -26.92
C LYS A 2 -3.91 -18.09 -27.00
N LEU A 3 -3.71 -18.92 -25.98
CA LEU A 3 -2.64 -19.91 -25.90
C LEU A 3 -3.20 -21.21 -25.32
N ASP A 4 -2.91 -22.33 -25.93
CA ASP A 4 -3.24 -23.64 -25.40
C ASP A 4 -2.09 -24.15 -24.53
N VAL A 5 -2.40 -24.52 -23.31
CA VAL A 5 -1.46 -25.09 -22.33
C VAL A 5 -1.92 -26.48 -21.90
N TYR A 6 -0.96 -27.34 -21.60
CA TYR A 6 -1.23 -28.74 -21.20
C TYR A 6 -0.99 -28.87 -19.71
N ILE A 7 -2.04 -29.19 -18.96
CA ILE A 7 -1.98 -29.39 -17.52
C ILE A 7 -2.15 -30.87 -17.21
N GLU A 8 -1.27 -31.41 -16.40
CA GLU A 8 -1.36 -32.77 -15.89
C GLU A 8 -2.10 -32.76 -14.55
N PHE A 9 -3.20 -33.48 -14.50
CA PHE A 9 -3.91 -33.85 -13.28
C PHE A 9 -3.49 -35.26 -12.89
N ARG A 10 -3.85 -35.69 -11.66
CA ARG A 10 -3.46 -36.99 -11.13
C ARG A 10 -3.79 -38.15 -12.08
N ASP A 11 -4.94 -38.07 -12.77
CA ASP A 11 -5.49 -39.15 -13.61
C ASP A 11 -5.68 -38.78 -15.08
N ALA A 12 -5.35 -37.57 -15.51
CA ALA A 12 -5.59 -37.10 -16.86
C ALA A 12 -4.70 -35.93 -17.28
N ARG A 13 -4.50 -35.78 -18.58
CA ARG A 13 -3.96 -34.57 -19.21
C ARG A 13 -5.10 -33.79 -19.87
N LYS A 14 -5.12 -32.49 -19.69
CA LYS A 14 -6.10 -31.62 -20.33
C LYS A 14 -5.44 -30.42 -20.96
N THR A 15 -5.94 -30.06 -22.16
CA THR A 15 -5.60 -28.80 -22.80
C THR A 15 -6.54 -27.72 -22.29
N ILE A 16 -5.99 -26.60 -21.81
CA ILE A 16 -6.73 -25.44 -21.36
C ILE A 16 -6.31 -24.24 -22.21
N THR A 17 -7.29 -23.54 -22.79
CA THR A 17 -7.03 -22.32 -23.56
C THR A 17 -7.06 -21.12 -22.62
N ILE A 18 -5.97 -20.39 -22.57
CA ILE A 18 -5.79 -19.20 -21.70
C ILE A 18 -5.67 -17.92 -22.53
N ASP A 19 -6.02 -16.79 -21.92
CA ASP A 19 -5.64 -15.47 -22.41
C ASP A 19 -4.23 -15.10 -21.91
N THR A 20 -3.35 -14.70 -22.84
CA THR A 20 -2.00 -14.28 -22.46
C THR A 20 -2.00 -12.87 -21.89
N PRO A 21 -1.07 -12.52 -20.96
CA PRO A 21 -0.94 -11.16 -20.46
C PRO A 21 -0.60 -10.18 -21.58
N LEU A 22 -1.23 -9.00 -21.56
CA LEU A 22 -1.02 -7.97 -22.58
C LEU A 22 0.15 -7.03 -22.24
N LYS A 23 0.57 -6.96 -20.99
CA LYS A 23 1.64 -6.06 -20.53
C LYS A 23 2.75 -6.84 -19.84
N CYS A 24 3.99 -6.44 -20.10
CA CYS A 24 5.13 -6.93 -19.36
C CYS A 24 5.18 -6.30 -17.95
N PRO A 25 5.27 -7.09 -16.88
CA PRO A 25 5.34 -6.55 -15.52
C PRO A 25 6.64 -5.82 -15.21
N HIS A 26 7.69 -6.07 -15.98
CA HIS A 26 9.00 -5.48 -15.74
C HIS A 26 9.21 -4.15 -16.48
N CYS A 27 8.72 -4.03 -17.73
CA CYS A 27 8.90 -2.81 -18.51
C CYS A 27 7.60 -2.05 -18.82
N GLY A 28 6.43 -2.59 -18.41
CA GLY A 28 5.11 -1.97 -18.57
C GLY A 28 4.57 -1.91 -20.00
N ARG A 29 5.37 -2.30 -21.00
CA ARG A 29 4.97 -2.20 -22.43
C ARG A 29 3.97 -3.29 -22.83
N THR A 30 3.05 -2.92 -23.72
CA THR A 30 2.13 -3.87 -24.36
C THR A 30 2.91 -4.78 -25.30
N MET A 31 2.71 -6.10 -25.18
CA MET A 31 3.47 -7.10 -25.90
C MET A 31 2.66 -8.37 -26.15
N SER A 32 3.16 -9.20 -27.05
CA SER A 32 2.81 -10.61 -27.14
C SER A 32 3.92 -11.42 -26.46
N PRO A 33 3.69 -11.99 -25.28
CA PRO A 33 4.74 -12.67 -24.53
C PRO A 33 5.12 -13.99 -25.17
N GLN A 34 6.38 -14.36 -25.06
CA GLN A 34 6.85 -15.67 -25.44
C GLN A 34 6.50 -16.68 -24.34
N HIS A 35 5.77 -17.74 -24.68
CA HIS A 35 5.54 -18.87 -23.77
C HIS A 35 6.83 -19.66 -23.58
N VAL A 36 7.15 -20.00 -22.33
CA VAL A 36 8.38 -20.71 -21.97
C VAL A 36 8.07 -22.07 -21.36
N GLY A 37 7.02 -22.14 -20.53
CA GLY A 37 6.59 -23.39 -19.87
C GLY A 37 5.44 -23.12 -18.92
N GLN A 38 4.93 -24.19 -18.30
CA GLN A 38 3.85 -24.13 -17.31
C GLN A 38 4.07 -25.16 -16.21
N SER A 39 3.33 -25.01 -15.09
CA SER A 39 3.24 -26.09 -14.10
C SER A 39 2.51 -27.29 -14.69
N THR A 40 2.93 -28.48 -14.32
CA THR A 40 2.38 -29.74 -14.82
C THR A 40 1.21 -30.25 -14.01
N SER A 41 1.02 -29.75 -12.78
CA SER A 41 -0.06 -30.14 -11.88
C SER A 41 -0.82 -28.92 -11.37
N SER A 42 -2.13 -29.06 -11.28
CA SER A 42 -3.01 -28.14 -10.57
C SER A 42 -3.08 -28.54 -9.09
N GLU A 43 -3.43 -27.60 -8.19
CA GLU A 43 -3.74 -27.90 -6.79
C GLU A 43 -4.91 -28.87 -6.67
N SER A 44 -5.85 -28.83 -7.63
CA SER A 44 -6.95 -29.79 -7.71
C SER A 44 -6.44 -31.16 -8.22
N THR A 45 -6.81 -32.20 -7.50
CA THR A 45 -6.52 -33.60 -7.88
C THR A 45 -7.50 -34.13 -8.93
N ASN A 46 -8.55 -33.38 -9.24
CA ASN A 46 -9.65 -33.79 -10.10
C ASN A 46 -9.93 -32.74 -11.18
N VAL A 47 -10.05 -33.15 -12.44
CA VAL A 47 -10.34 -32.27 -13.59
C VAL A 47 -11.67 -31.52 -13.44
N SER A 48 -12.59 -32.04 -12.64
CA SER A 48 -13.92 -31.47 -12.39
C SER A 48 -13.97 -30.48 -11.21
N GLU A 49 -12.86 -30.18 -10.57
CA GLU A 49 -12.77 -29.19 -9.49
C GLU A 49 -12.06 -27.93 -9.96
N GLU A 50 -12.31 -26.81 -9.26
CA GLU A 50 -11.52 -25.60 -9.43
C GLU A 50 -10.07 -25.85 -9.02
N GLY A 51 -9.14 -25.33 -9.80
CA GLY A 51 -7.73 -25.49 -9.52
C GLY A 51 -6.89 -24.33 -10.05
N ARG A 52 -5.62 -24.33 -9.66
CA ARG A 52 -4.66 -23.29 -10.03
C ARG A 52 -3.49 -23.90 -10.78
N PHE A 53 -2.97 -23.17 -11.74
CA PHE A 53 -1.74 -23.49 -12.42
C PHE A 53 -1.00 -22.22 -12.83
N SER A 54 0.29 -22.35 -13.10
CA SER A 54 1.12 -21.21 -13.46
C SER A 54 1.73 -21.39 -14.83
N VAL A 55 1.86 -20.29 -15.56
CA VAL A 55 2.52 -20.26 -16.87
C VAL A 55 3.67 -19.27 -16.84
N VAL A 56 4.83 -19.72 -17.32
CA VAL A 56 6.03 -18.91 -17.43
C VAL A 56 6.07 -18.25 -18.78
N PHE A 57 6.21 -16.94 -18.80
CA PHE A 57 6.36 -16.11 -19.98
C PHE A 57 7.70 -15.38 -20.00
N ARG A 58 8.11 -14.94 -21.17
CA ARG A 58 9.25 -14.06 -21.37
C ARG A 58 8.81 -12.84 -22.18
N CYS A 59 9.30 -11.66 -21.77
CA CYS A 59 9.08 -10.43 -22.52
C CYS A 59 9.68 -10.52 -23.92
N SER A 60 8.93 -10.08 -24.92
CA SER A 60 9.38 -10.11 -26.34
C SER A 60 10.28 -8.94 -26.74
N PHE A 61 10.44 -7.91 -25.89
CA PHE A 61 11.30 -6.77 -26.18
C PHE A 61 12.76 -7.06 -25.90
N GLU A 62 13.65 -6.80 -26.86
CA GLU A 62 15.10 -7.10 -26.78
C GLU A 62 15.81 -6.42 -25.62
N ASP A 63 15.38 -5.24 -25.24
CA ASP A 63 15.92 -4.47 -24.09
C ASP A 63 15.36 -4.90 -22.73
N CYS A 64 14.40 -5.83 -22.69
CA CYS A 64 13.81 -6.37 -21.46
C CYS A 64 14.14 -7.85 -21.27
N LEU A 65 13.62 -8.72 -22.15
CA LEU A 65 13.79 -10.19 -22.18
C LEU A 65 13.59 -10.92 -20.83
N LYS A 66 13.02 -10.25 -19.82
CA LYS A 66 12.83 -10.80 -18.47
C LYS A 66 11.72 -11.84 -18.44
N TYR A 67 11.91 -12.86 -17.62
CA TYR A 67 10.91 -13.89 -17.35
C TYR A 67 9.95 -13.44 -16.26
N PHE A 68 8.71 -13.92 -16.36
CA PHE A 68 7.66 -13.71 -15.34
C PHE A 68 6.67 -14.86 -15.37
N VAL A 69 5.96 -15.04 -14.27
CA VAL A 69 4.99 -16.12 -14.09
C VAL A 69 3.60 -15.50 -13.93
N ILE A 70 2.61 -16.09 -14.56
CA ILE A 70 1.20 -15.78 -14.38
C ILE A 70 0.49 -16.99 -13.80
N GLU A 71 -0.31 -16.76 -12.77
CA GLU A 71 -1.20 -17.75 -12.19
C GLU A 71 -2.58 -17.68 -12.86
N TYR A 72 -3.18 -18.83 -13.09
CA TYR A 72 -4.52 -18.98 -13.63
C TYR A 72 -5.36 -19.86 -12.72
N ILE A 73 -6.64 -19.51 -12.59
CA ILE A 73 -7.66 -20.35 -11.96
C ILE A 73 -8.49 -20.96 -13.09
N HIS A 74 -8.71 -22.27 -13.07
CA HIS A 74 -9.63 -22.94 -13.95
C HIS A 74 -10.85 -23.44 -13.19
N ASP A 75 -12.00 -23.43 -13.86
CA ASP A 75 -13.24 -24.03 -13.40
C ASP A 75 -13.36 -25.50 -13.81
N SER A 76 -14.46 -26.14 -13.41
CA SER A 76 -14.78 -27.52 -13.76
C SER A 76 -14.94 -27.77 -15.27
N TYR A 77 -15.19 -26.70 -16.05
CA TYR A 77 -15.33 -26.78 -17.52
C TYR A 77 -14.02 -26.46 -18.27
N ALA A 78 -12.92 -26.29 -17.54
CA ALA A 78 -11.62 -25.88 -18.05
C ALA A 78 -11.58 -24.49 -18.71
N HIS A 79 -12.47 -23.59 -18.30
CA HIS A 79 -12.28 -22.18 -18.54
C HIS A 79 -11.25 -21.65 -17.55
N ALA A 80 -10.23 -20.99 -18.06
CA ALA A 80 -9.19 -20.42 -17.20
C ALA A 80 -9.21 -18.90 -17.24
N SER A 81 -9.17 -18.32 -16.06
CA SER A 81 -9.06 -16.88 -15.83
C SER A 81 -7.71 -16.55 -15.23
N MET A 82 -7.06 -15.49 -15.72
CA MET A 82 -5.83 -14.97 -15.16
C MET A 82 -6.12 -14.39 -13.77
N VAL A 83 -5.34 -14.78 -12.77
CA VAL A 83 -5.39 -14.17 -11.45
C VAL A 83 -4.78 -12.78 -11.54
N ASP A 84 -5.40 -11.81 -10.88
CA ASP A 84 -4.84 -10.48 -10.76
C ASP A 84 -3.44 -10.53 -10.16
N TYR A 85 -2.52 -10.04 -10.95
CA TYR A 85 -1.12 -10.25 -10.82
C TYR A 85 -0.49 -9.28 -9.83
N THR A 86 -0.12 -9.77 -8.68
CA THR A 86 0.76 -9.06 -7.76
C THR A 86 2.08 -9.82 -7.65
N TYR A 87 3.10 -9.37 -8.38
CA TYR A 87 4.47 -9.92 -8.27
C TYR A 87 5.10 -9.70 -6.90
N ARG A 88 4.43 -8.95 -6.04
CA ARG A 88 4.95 -8.51 -4.76
C ARG A 88 4.00 -8.93 -3.66
N PRO A 89 4.52 -9.59 -2.63
CA PRO A 89 3.72 -9.84 -1.45
C PRO A 89 3.18 -8.50 -0.94
N PRO A 90 1.93 -8.43 -0.51
CA PRO A 90 1.38 -7.22 0.06
C PRO A 90 2.25 -6.78 1.23
N ILE A 91 2.73 -5.55 1.20
CA ILE A 91 3.53 -4.99 2.29
C ILE A 91 2.58 -4.77 3.46
N LYS A 92 2.80 -5.53 4.53
CA LYS A 92 2.05 -5.33 5.77
C LYS A 92 2.65 -4.16 6.53
N VAL A 93 1.95 -3.04 6.53
CA VAL A 93 2.30 -1.88 7.35
C VAL A 93 1.82 -2.14 8.78
N LYS A 94 2.72 -2.01 9.75
CA LYS A 94 2.36 -2.11 11.17
C LYS A 94 2.03 -0.71 11.69
N LEU A 95 0.77 -0.41 11.81
CA LEU A 95 0.24 0.81 12.43
C LEU A 95 -0.51 0.44 13.73
N PRO A 96 -0.72 1.40 14.65
CA PRO A 96 -1.57 1.18 15.82
C PRO A 96 -3.00 0.78 15.41
N GLU A 97 -3.61 -0.17 16.13
CA GLU A 97 -4.91 -0.75 15.74
C GLU A 97 -6.02 0.28 15.60
N ASN A 98 -6.09 1.24 16.52
CA ASN A 98 -7.19 2.23 16.54
C ASN A 98 -6.94 3.46 15.67
N ILE A 99 -5.77 3.58 15.04
CA ILE A 99 -5.46 4.77 14.25
C ILE A 99 -6.37 4.93 13.02
N GLU A 100 -6.87 3.82 12.48
CA GLU A 100 -7.83 3.82 11.37
C GLU A 100 -9.17 4.46 11.77
N LYS A 101 -9.57 4.37 13.05
CA LYS A 101 -10.78 5.02 13.56
C LYS A 101 -10.63 6.55 13.59
N VAL A 102 -9.41 7.04 13.83
CA VAL A 102 -9.11 8.48 13.87
C VAL A 102 -8.86 9.03 12.47
N SER A 103 -8.06 8.34 11.66
CA SER A 103 -7.64 8.82 10.34
C SER A 103 -7.50 7.65 9.34
N PRO A 104 -8.60 7.19 8.73
CA PRO A 104 -8.57 6.09 7.75
C PRO A 104 -7.77 6.47 6.50
N VAL A 105 -7.85 7.73 6.05
CA VAL A 105 -7.11 8.23 4.89
C VAL A 105 -5.60 8.25 5.15
N PHE A 106 -5.17 8.53 6.38
CA PHE A 106 -3.77 8.37 6.77
C PHE A 106 -3.27 6.95 6.53
N VAL A 107 -4.01 5.94 6.99
CA VAL A 107 -3.65 4.53 6.85
C VAL A 107 -3.49 4.15 5.37
N GLU A 108 -4.42 4.59 4.54
CA GLU A 108 -4.37 4.37 3.09
C GLU A 108 -3.12 5.00 2.47
N ILE A 109 -2.91 6.32 2.66
CA ILE A 109 -1.80 7.05 2.04
C ILE A 109 -0.45 6.54 2.56
N TYR A 110 -0.34 6.27 3.87
CA TYR A 110 0.89 5.73 4.47
C TYR A 110 1.24 4.36 3.88
N SER A 111 0.25 3.51 3.66
CA SER A 111 0.43 2.20 3.02
C SER A 111 0.90 2.35 1.57
N GLN A 112 0.31 3.25 0.79
CA GLN A 112 0.73 3.55 -0.59
C GLN A 112 2.17 4.10 -0.64
N ALA A 113 2.54 4.99 0.29
CA ALA A 113 3.90 5.52 0.41
C ALA A 113 4.91 4.42 0.73
N THR A 114 4.53 3.47 1.61
CA THR A 114 5.37 2.32 1.95
C THR A 114 5.58 1.40 0.74
N VAL A 115 4.55 1.20 -0.08
CA VAL A 115 4.69 0.48 -1.36
C VAL A 115 5.64 1.22 -2.29
N ALA A 116 5.48 2.53 -2.48
CA ALA A 116 6.37 3.33 -3.33
C ALA A 116 7.84 3.24 -2.87
N GLU A 117 8.10 3.31 -1.55
CA GLU A 117 9.43 3.14 -0.99
C GLU A 117 10.03 1.78 -1.29
N SER A 118 9.24 0.70 -1.15
CA SER A 118 9.69 -0.67 -1.44
C SER A 118 10.07 -0.86 -2.92
N GLU A 119 9.54 -0.01 -3.79
CA GLU A 119 9.81 0.06 -5.22
C GLU A 119 11.01 0.96 -5.56
N ALA A 120 11.73 1.45 -4.54
CA ALA A 120 12.79 2.46 -4.67
C ALA A 120 12.33 3.78 -5.33
N LEU A 121 11.02 4.09 -5.26
CA LEU A 121 10.44 5.35 -5.71
C LEU A 121 10.52 6.41 -4.60
N ASN A 122 11.72 6.66 -4.09
CA ASN A 122 11.95 7.44 -2.87
C ASN A 122 11.37 8.86 -2.94
N GLN A 123 11.44 9.52 -4.11
CA GLN A 123 10.88 10.86 -4.30
C GLN A 123 9.35 10.88 -4.14
N ILE A 124 8.67 9.84 -4.63
CA ILE A 124 7.22 9.70 -4.50
C ILE A 124 6.84 9.26 -3.09
N ALA A 125 7.63 8.37 -2.49
CA ALA A 125 7.41 7.90 -1.13
C ALA A 125 7.49 9.05 -0.11
N GLY A 126 8.46 9.93 -0.22
CA GLY A 126 8.63 11.10 0.65
C GLY A 126 7.42 12.03 0.62
N VAL A 127 6.94 12.37 -0.60
CA VAL A 127 5.70 13.16 -0.78
C VAL A 127 4.50 12.43 -0.18
N GLY A 128 4.40 11.12 -0.38
CA GLY A 128 3.33 10.29 0.18
C GLY A 128 3.32 10.31 1.71
N TYR A 129 4.46 10.12 2.36
CA TYR A 129 4.57 10.19 3.83
C TYR A 129 4.23 11.58 4.36
N ARG A 130 4.68 12.65 3.68
CA ARG A 130 4.31 14.03 4.03
C ARG A 130 2.80 14.25 4.00
N LYS A 131 2.15 13.77 2.93
CA LYS A 131 0.69 13.85 2.79
C LYS A 131 -0.02 13.02 3.86
N ALA A 132 0.42 11.79 4.12
CA ALA A 132 -0.14 10.96 5.18
C ALA A 132 -0.09 11.67 6.54
N ALA A 133 1.04 12.26 6.87
CA ALA A 133 1.22 13.00 8.12
C ALA A 133 0.27 14.19 8.26
N GLU A 134 0.00 14.91 7.18
CA GLU A 134 -0.97 16.01 7.19
C GLU A 134 -2.37 15.53 7.56
N PHE A 135 -2.83 14.42 6.95
CA PHE A 135 -4.11 13.81 7.30
C PHE A 135 -4.13 13.38 8.78
N LEU A 136 -3.12 12.64 9.22
CA LEU A 136 -3.04 12.17 10.61
C LEU A 136 -3.22 13.32 11.62
N ILE A 137 -2.48 14.41 11.45
CA ILE A 137 -2.49 15.52 12.39
C ILE A 137 -3.80 16.32 12.29
N LYS A 138 -4.28 16.61 11.08
CA LYS A 138 -5.54 17.36 10.90
C LYS A 138 -6.74 16.57 11.40
N ASP A 139 -6.85 15.27 11.07
CA ASP A 139 -7.95 14.44 11.52
C ASP A 139 -7.97 14.31 13.06
N TYR A 140 -6.79 14.17 13.69
CA TYR A 140 -6.69 14.18 15.14
C TYR A 140 -7.16 15.52 15.74
N VAL A 141 -6.72 16.65 15.18
CA VAL A 141 -7.14 17.98 15.67
C VAL A 141 -8.64 18.18 15.48
N ILE A 142 -9.21 17.75 14.36
CA ILE A 142 -10.64 17.79 14.09
C ILE A 142 -11.42 16.95 15.09
N SER A 143 -10.94 15.75 15.44
CA SER A 143 -11.60 14.89 16.43
C SER A 143 -11.71 15.55 17.80
N LYS A 144 -10.76 16.41 18.16
CA LYS A 144 -10.77 17.20 19.40
C LYS A 144 -11.53 18.52 19.27
N ASN A 145 -11.70 19.06 18.07
CA ASN A 145 -12.32 20.36 17.79
C ASN A 145 -13.33 20.26 16.63
N PRO A 146 -14.43 19.49 16.77
CA PRO A 146 -15.36 19.25 15.66
C PRO A 146 -16.04 20.52 15.11
N SER A 147 -16.21 21.56 15.95
CA SER A 147 -16.78 22.83 15.54
C SER A 147 -15.91 23.61 14.53
N ASP A 148 -14.62 23.35 14.52
CA ASP A 148 -13.63 24.08 13.71
C ASP A 148 -13.18 23.30 12.48
N GLU A 149 -13.83 22.19 12.14
CA GLU A 149 -13.44 21.27 11.09
C GLU A 149 -13.12 21.96 9.76
N GLU A 150 -14.02 22.80 9.26
CA GLU A 150 -13.85 23.47 7.96
C GLU A 150 -12.68 24.47 7.99
N HIS A 151 -12.45 25.12 9.13
CA HIS A 151 -11.30 25.99 9.31
C HIS A 151 -9.99 25.21 9.31
N ILE A 152 -9.92 24.11 10.08
CA ILE A 152 -8.72 23.23 10.18
C ILE A 152 -8.37 22.67 8.80
N LYS A 153 -9.37 22.23 8.03
CA LYS A 153 -9.14 21.71 6.66
C LYS A 153 -8.51 22.75 5.74
N SER A 154 -8.91 24.02 5.89
CA SER A 154 -8.54 25.11 4.95
C SER A 154 -7.16 25.70 5.22
N ILE A 155 -6.61 25.62 6.45
CA ILE A 155 -5.33 26.23 6.81
C ILE A 155 -4.15 25.27 6.65
N MET A 156 -2.93 25.84 6.55
CA MET A 156 -1.70 25.06 6.43
C MET A 156 -1.43 24.24 7.68
N LEU A 157 -0.78 23.08 7.53
CA LEU A 157 -0.45 22.17 8.63
C LEU A 157 0.33 22.85 9.75
N GLU A 158 1.31 23.71 9.42
CA GLU A 158 2.11 24.42 10.40
C GLU A 158 1.24 25.31 11.30
N LYS A 159 0.19 25.93 10.72
CA LYS A 159 -0.75 26.74 11.48
C LYS A 159 -1.66 25.88 12.34
N VAL A 160 -2.13 24.74 11.86
CA VAL A 160 -2.88 23.77 12.69
C VAL A 160 -2.05 23.35 13.89
N ILE A 161 -0.77 23.00 13.70
CA ILE A 161 0.14 22.60 14.78
C ILE A 161 0.35 23.73 15.80
N ALA A 162 0.47 24.97 15.32
CA ALA A 162 0.70 26.12 16.18
C ALA A 162 -0.53 26.51 16.99
N ASP A 163 -1.71 26.48 16.39
CA ASP A 163 -2.93 27.01 16.98
C ASP A 163 -3.66 25.98 17.87
N TYR A 164 -3.60 24.69 17.52
CA TYR A 164 -4.42 23.63 18.14
C TYR A 164 -3.67 22.62 19.01
N LEU A 165 -2.33 22.52 18.91
CA LEU A 165 -1.56 21.54 19.67
C LEU A 165 -0.75 22.14 20.85
N ASN A 166 -1.09 23.35 21.31
CA ASN A 166 -0.38 24.02 22.38
C ASN A 166 -0.49 23.29 23.72
N ASP A 167 -1.64 22.66 23.99
CA ASP A 167 -1.87 21.92 25.22
C ASP A 167 -1.23 20.51 25.20
N PHE A 168 -0.70 20.10 24.07
CA PHE A 168 -0.06 18.80 23.84
C PHE A 168 1.39 18.94 23.37
N PRO A 169 2.32 19.45 24.20
CA PRO A 169 3.65 19.85 23.75
C PRO A 169 4.47 18.73 23.12
N LYS A 170 4.30 17.48 23.55
CA LYS A 170 5.02 16.33 22.97
C LYS A 170 4.56 16.01 21.58
N ILE A 171 3.23 15.99 21.34
CA ILE A 171 2.69 15.74 20.01
C ILE A 171 2.93 16.93 19.09
N GLN A 172 2.88 18.16 19.62
CA GLN A 172 3.22 19.36 18.86
C GLN A 172 4.65 19.30 18.29
N VAL A 173 5.63 18.87 19.12
CA VAL A 173 7.02 18.73 18.67
C VAL A 173 7.16 17.62 17.63
N LEU A 174 6.50 16.48 17.80
CA LEU A 174 6.47 15.41 16.81
C LEU A 174 5.88 15.91 15.49
N ALA A 175 4.72 16.57 15.53
CA ALA A 175 4.05 17.11 14.35
C ALA A 175 4.91 18.18 13.63
N LYS A 176 5.60 19.06 14.37
CA LYS A 176 6.56 20.03 13.80
C LYS A 176 7.72 19.33 13.11
N SER A 177 8.29 18.30 13.74
CA SER A 177 9.41 17.53 13.15
C SER A 177 8.98 16.84 11.85
N VAL A 178 7.79 16.24 11.83
CA VAL A 178 7.20 15.63 10.64
C VAL A 178 6.95 16.66 9.53
N ALA A 179 6.39 17.84 9.89
CA ALA A 179 6.15 18.91 8.92
C ALA A 179 7.48 19.42 8.29
N TRP A 180 8.51 19.61 9.10
CA TRP A 180 9.81 20.11 8.60
C TRP A 180 10.50 19.12 7.68
N ILE A 181 10.66 17.84 8.11
CA ILE A 181 11.30 16.82 7.28
C ILE A 181 10.44 16.53 6.05
N GLY A 182 9.11 16.48 6.20
CA GLY A 182 8.20 16.26 5.08
C GLY A 182 8.25 17.39 4.05
N ASN A 183 8.46 18.64 4.47
CA ASN A 183 8.66 19.76 3.55
C ASN A 183 9.96 19.58 2.75
N ASP A 184 11.04 19.08 3.36
CA ASP A 184 12.29 18.79 2.67
C ASP A 184 12.14 17.67 1.60
N GLU A 185 11.17 16.77 1.76
CA GLU A 185 10.86 15.74 0.76
C GLU A 185 10.02 16.28 -0.42
N THR A 186 9.43 17.48 -0.30
CA THR A 186 8.55 18.08 -1.32
C THR A 186 9.13 19.31 -2.00
N HIS A 187 10.12 19.96 -1.39
CA HIS A 187 10.71 21.20 -1.90
C HIS A 187 12.08 20.96 -2.54
N TYR A 188 12.43 21.82 -3.50
CA TYR A 188 13.72 21.76 -4.21
C TYR A 188 14.93 21.94 -3.27
N VAL A 189 14.79 22.79 -2.24
CA VAL A 189 15.86 23.06 -1.28
C VAL A 189 15.53 22.36 0.04
N ARG A 190 16.38 21.44 0.46
CA ARG A 190 16.34 20.83 1.79
C ARG A 190 16.94 21.80 2.82
N ARG A 191 16.33 21.88 3.98
CA ARG A 191 16.77 22.71 5.12
C ARG A 191 17.32 21.88 6.26
N HIS A 192 17.03 20.59 6.30
CA HIS A 192 17.38 19.66 7.38
C HIS A 192 18.16 18.47 6.84
N ASP A 193 19.34 18.73 6.23
CA ASP A 193 20.16 17.73 5.54
C ASP A 193 20.59 16.53 6.42
N GLY A 194 20.56 16.69 7.75
CA GLY A 194 20.85 15.62 8.71
C GLY A 194 19.68 14.67 8.98
N LYS A 195 18.52 14.86 8.31
CA LYS A 195 17.33 14.06 8.47
C LYS A 195 16.87 13.46 7.14
N ASP A 196 16.34 12.23 7.18
CA ASP A 196 15.93 11.49 5.99
C ASP A 196 14.50 10.94 6.13
N ILE A 197 14.07 10.19 5.13
CA ILE A 197 12.75 9.55 5.08
C ILE A 197 12.53 8.57 6.24
N GLN A 198 13.58 7.96 6.79
CA GLN A 198 13.47 7.05 7.94
C GLN A 198 13.20 7.81 9.24
N ASP A 199 13.83 9.00 9.40
CA ASP A 199 13.50 9.91 10.50
C ASP A 199 12.05 10.39 10.39
N LEU A 200 11.60 10.75 9.17
CA LEU A 200 10.22 11.14 8.91
C LEU A 200 9.24 10.04 9.34
N LYS A 201 9.44 8.81 8.88
CA LYS A 201 8.63 7.63 9.24
C LYS A 201 8.61 7.39 10.73
N LYS A 202 9.78 7.46 11.39
CA LYS A 202 9.90 7.29 12.84
C LYS A 202 9.01 8.28 13.59
N PHE A 203 9.03 9.55 13.21
CA PHE A 203 8.24 10.57 13.89
C PHE A 203 6.74 10.46 13.57
N ILE A 204 6.37 10.08 12.33
CA ILE A 204 4.99 9.78 11.98
C ILE A 204 4.44 8.64 12.83
N LEU A 205 5.19 7.53 12.94
CA LEU A 205 4.77 6.36 13.73
C LEU A 205 4.66 6.70 15.21
N SER A 206 5.57 7.53 15.76
CA SER A 206 5.48 8.00 17.15
C SER A 206 4.26 8.88 17.37
N ALA A 207 3.91 9.75 16.42
CA ALA A 207 2.69 10.55 16.48
C ALA A 207 1.44 9.67 16.40
N ALA A 208 1.42 8.69 15.49
CA ALA A 208 0.31 7.75 15.35
C ALA A 208 0.09 6.91 16.62
N GLN A 209 1.16 6.46 17.28
CA GLN A 209 1.07 5.73 18.54
C GLN A 209 0.48 6.62 19.66
N PHE A 210 0.92 7.87 19.75
CA PHE A 210 0.39 8.82 20.72
C PHE A 210 -1.10 9.07 20.48
N ILE A 211 -1.49 9.34 19.25
CA ILE A 211 -2.88 9.63 18.86
C ILE A 211 -3.78 8.42 19.13
N ALA A 212 -3.34 7.21 18.81
CA ALA A 212 -4.08 6.00 19.10
C ALA A 212 -4.29 5.79 20.62
N ALA A 213 -3.25 6.01 21.42
CA ALA A 213 -3.34 5.90 22.87
C ALA A 213 -4.25 6.97 23.48
N ASP A 214 -4.24 8.18 22.95
CA ASP A 214 -5.13 9.26 23.39
C ASP A 214 -6.60 8.97 23.02
N TYR A 215 -6.84 8.37 21.85
CA TYR A 215 -8.15 7.88 21.44
C TYR A 215 -8.68 6.79 22.41
N ASP A 216 -7.84 5.82 22.76
CA ASP A 216 -8.20 4.77 23.73
C ASP A 216 -8.49 5.35 25.12
N ALA A 217 -7.78 6.41 25.51
CA ALA A 217 -8.03 7.10 26.78
C ALA A 217 -9.39 7.83 26.77
N ASP A 218 -9.79 8.44 25.65
CA ASP A 218 -11.12 9.05 25.52
C ASP A 218 -12.24 7.99 25.58
N GLU A 219 -12.05 6.83 24.97
CA GLU A 219 -13.02 5.70 25.07
C GLU A 219 -13.14 5.24 26.54
N ALA A 220 -12.02 5.12 27.26
CA ALA A 220 -12.02 4.74 28.67
C ALA A 220 -12.70 5.80 29.55
N LEU A 221 -12.49 7.09 29.27
CA LEU A 221 -13.15 8.19 29.97
C LEU A 221 -14.67 8.15 29.75
N ALA A 222 -15.12 7.94 28.52
CA ALA A 222 -16.53 7.82 28.20
C ALA A 222 -17.19 6.64 28.94
N PHE A 223 -16.49 5.51 29.01
CA PHE A 223 -16.97 4.33 29.77
C PHE A 223 -17.10 4.62 31.26
N THR A 224 -16.09 5.21 31.90
CA THR A 224 -16.10 5.50 33.34
C THR A 224 -17.03 6.64 33.73
N SER A 225 -17.46 7.47 32.77
CA SER A 225 -18.39 8.58 33.01
C SER A 225 -19.86 8.18 32.83
N SER A 226 -20.12 6.93 32.36
CA SER A 226 -21.44 6.41 32.10
C SER A 226 -22.05 5.66 33.31
N ASP A 227 -21.29 5.46 34.39
CA ASP A 227 -21.69 4.90 35.67
C ASP A 227 -21.94 6.03 36.69
#